data_5d5f58fd838b92cd3dc759106b305a5f
#
_entry.id   5d5f58fd838b92cd3dc759106b305a5f
#
_cell.length_a   1.000
_cell.length_b   1.000
_cell.length_c   1.000
_cell.angle_alpha   90.00
_cell.angle_beta   90.00
_cell.angle_gamma   90.00
#
_symmetry.space_group_name_H-M   'P 1'
#
loop_
_entity.id
_entity.type
_entity.pdbx_description
1 polymer ?
#
loop_
_entity_poly.entity_id
_entity_poly.type
_entity_poly.pdbx_seq_one_letter_code
_entity_poly.pdbx_strand_id
1 'polypeptide(L)'
;TIQKNAMSLVLELRKVEQFYLKLSDDERRVFFYKIRSQFNEERRKINYSVYDYSWVIQSSQFIFLNRTCFNGLYRVNSAGEFNVPFGSYKNPKIFDQENIERASELLEDTIIICGDFSTCLDYTDDKTFLYFDPPYRPISGTSSFTSYTKEDFDDDEQIRLANLCREVSEKG
;
A
#
# COMPACT_ATOMS: atom_id res chain seq x y z
N THR A 1 5.59 6.46 -5.91
CA THR A 1 5.73 6.14 -7.34
C THR A 1 4.71 6.88 -8.20
N ILE A 2 3.42 6.84 -7.88
CA ILE A 2 2.35 7.49 -8.68
C ILE A 2 2.65 8.99 -8.85
N GLN A 3 2.94 9.72 -7.78
CA GLN A 3 3.28 11.15 -7.81
C GLN A 3 4.48 11.47 -8.72
N LYS A 4 5.53 10.64 -8.68
CA LYS A 4 6.81 10.95 -9.35
C LYS A 4 6.94 10.36 -10.74
N ASN A 5 6.25 9.26 -11.04
CA ASN A 5 6.49 8.51 -12.29
C ASN A 5 5.29 7.63 -12.69
N ALA A 6 4.11 8.25 -12.78
CA ALA A 6 2.87 7.56 -13.15
C ALA A 6 2.97 6.89 -14.53
N MET A 7 3.57 7.55 -15.52
CA MET A 7 3.69 7.01 -16.88
C MET A 7 4.50 5.71 -16.91
N SER A 8 5.64 5.65 -16.23
CA SER A 8 6.43 4.42 -16.17
C SER A 8 5.69 3.30 -15.45
N LEU A 9 4.94 3.63 -14.37
CA LEU A 9 4.10 2.67 -13.67
C LEU A 9 3.02 2.10 -14.59
N VAL A 10 2.32 2.95 -15.35
CA VAL A 10 1.32 2.54 -16.34
C VAL A 10 1.93 1.63 -17.41
N LEU A 11 3.11 1.95 -17.91
CA LEU A 11 3.80 1.12 -18.91
C LEU A 11 4.15 -0.28 -18.36
N GLU A 12 4.65 -0.37 -17.13
CA GLU A 12 4.94 -1.66 -16.49
C GLU A 12 3.66 -2.48 -16.23
N LEU A 13 2.62 -1.84 -15.71
CA LEU A 13 1.32 -2.50 -15.48
C LEU A 13 0.70 -3.00 -16.78
N ARG A 14 0.79 -2.25 -17.87
CA ARG A 14 0.31 -2.65 -19.19
C ARG A 14 1.06 -3.89 -19.72
N LYS A 15 2.37 -3.94 -19.56
CA LYS A 15 3.18 -5.12 -19.94
C LYS A 15 2.72 -6.37 -19.16
N VAL A 16 2.59 -6.22 -17.84
CA VAL A 16 2.15 -7.31 -16.97
C VAL A 16 0.74 -7.77 -17.33
N GLU A 17 -0.21 -6.86 -17.52
CA GLU A 17 -1.59 -7.18 -17.89
C GLU A 17 -1.67 -7.90 -19.23
N GLN A 18 -1.02 -7.36 -20.27
CA GLN A 18 -1.01 -7.98 -21.61
C GLN A 18 -0.41 -9.38 -21.62
N PHE A 19 0.61 -9.62 -20.80
CA PHE A 19 1.20 -10.94 -20.63
C PHE A 19 0.24 -11.86 -19.87
N TYR A 20 -0.24 -11.44 -18.71
CA TYR A 20 -1.08 -12.23 -17.82
C TYR A 20 -2.40 -12.68 -18.45
N LEU A 21 -3.05 -11.79 -19.21
CA LEU A 21 -4.35 -12.10 -19.84
C LEU A 21 -4.25 -13.15 -20.95
N LYS A 22 -3.06 -13.41 -21.51
CA LYS A 22 -2.80 -14.46 -22.51
C LYS A 22 -2.59 -15.84 -21.89
N LEU A 23 -2.35 -15.91 -20.58
CA LEU A 23 -2.05 -17.14 -19.88
C LEU A 23 -3.33 -17.94 -19.61
N SER A 24 -3.22 -19.27 -19.62
CA SER A 24 -4.23 -20.19 -19.08
C SER A 24 -4.37 -20.04 -17.56
N ASP A 25 -5.43 -20.55 -16.96
CA ASP A 25 -5.67 -20.42 -15.52
C ASP A 25 -4.54 -21.03 -14.67
N ASP A 26 -3.98 -22.16 -15.07
CA ASP A 26 -2.85 -22.78 -14.39
C ASP A 26 -1.59 -21.93 -14.50
N GLU A 27 -1.29 -21.40 -15.69
CA GLU A 27 -0.16 -20.50 -15.91
C GLU A 27 -0.30 -19.18 -15.14
N ARG A 28 -1.52 -18.63 -15.06
CA ARG A 28 -1.82 -17.44 -14.24
C ARG A 28 -1.49 -17.68 -12.77
N ARG A 29 -1.84 -18.84 -12.25
CA ARG A 29 -1.52 -19.23 -10.88
C ARG A 29 -0.01 -19.30 -10.66
N VAL A 30 0.73 -19.96 -11.56
CA VAL A 30 2.19 -20.03 -11.50
C VAL A 30 2.82 -18.63 -11.58
N PHE A 31 2.36 -17.81 -12.51
CA PHE A 31 2.84 -16.43 -12.68
C PHE A 31 2.59 -15.58 -11.44
N PHE A 32 1.37 -15.66 -10.84
CA PHE A 32 1.05 -14.96 -9.59
C PHE A 32 2.04 -15.28 -8.47
N TYR A 33 2.30 -16.56 -8.22
CA TYR A 33 3.23 -16.96 -7.16
C TYR A 33 4.67 -16.57 -7.46
N LYS A 34 5.08 -16.57 -8.73
CA LYS A 34 6.38 -16.04 -9.15
C LYS A 34 6.51 -14.55 -8.81
N ILE A 35 5.53 -13.73 -9.21
CA ILE A 35 5.53 -12.29 -8.90
C ILE A 35 5.50 -12.06 -7.39
N ARG A 36 4.71 -12.85 -6.63
CA ARG A 36 4.66 -12.74 -5.16
C ARG A 36 6.02 -13.02 -4.52
N SER A 37 6.73 -14.04 -4.99
CA SER A 37 8.09 -14.34 -4.50
C SER A 37 9.06 -13.19 -4.81
N GLN A 38 9.07 -12.69 -6.05
CA GLN A 38 9.88 -11.56 -6.46
C GLN A 38 9.58 -10.30 -5.64
N PHE A 39 8.29 -9.96 -5.47
CA PHE A 39 7.86 -8.83 -4.65
C PHE A 39 8.42 -8.90 -3.24
N ASN A 40 8.31 -10.06 -2.58
CA ASN A 40 8.80 -10.25 -1.22
C ASN A 40 10.32 -10.22 -1.10
N GLU A 41 11.02 -10.70 -2.11
CA GLU A 41 12.49 -10.70 -2.15
C GLU A 41 13.04 -9.30 -2.45
N GLU A 42 12.50 -8.62 -3.46
CA GLU A 42 13.00 -7.34 -3.95
C GLU A 42 12.73 -6.21 -2.96
N ARG A 43 11.57 -6.20 -2.27
CA ARG A 43 11.25 -5.17 -1.27
C ARG A 43 12.31 -5.03 -0.17
N ARG A 44 13.05 -6.10 0.14
CA ARG A 44 14.12 -6.07 1.14
C ARG A 44 15.39 -5.39 0.64
N LYS A 45 15.52 -5.21 -0.67
CA LYS A 45 16.70 -4.65 -1.34
C LYS A 45 16.49 -3.17 -1.71
N ILE A 46 15.25 -2.67 -1.66
CA ILE A 46 14.94 -1.28 -2.01
C ILE A 46 15.50 -0.33 -0.96
N ASN A 47 16.23 0.67 -1.44
CA ASN A 47 16.58 1.82 -0.61
C ASN A 47 15.41 2.81 -0.59
N TYR A 48 14.64 2.80 0.50
CA TYR A 48 13.48 3.68 0.65
C TYR A 48 13.82 5.16 0.89
N SER A 49 15.10 5.50 1.06
CA SER A 49 15.55 6.89 1.20
C SER A 49 15.83 7.56 -0.15
N VAL A 50 16.00 6.78 -1.23
CA VAL A 50 16.32 7.29 -2.55
C VAL A 50 15.36 6.71 -3.57
N TYR A 51 14.58 7.59 -4.22
CA TYR A 51 13.67 7.15 -5.29
C TYR A 51 14.44 6.76 -6.55
N ASP A 52 14.24 5.54 -7.02
CA ASP A 52 14.76 5.02 -8.29
C ASP A 52 13.72 4.15 -9.01
N TYR A 53 14.12 3.52 -10.13
CA TYR A 53 13.20 2.70 -10.93
C TYR A 53 12.72 1.42 -10.24
N SER A 54 13.44 0.94 -9.21
CA SER A 54 13.00 -0.23 -8.43
C SER A 54 11.64 0.02 -7.75
N TRP A 55 11.35 1.26 -7.40
CA TRP A 55 10.04 1.65 -6.87
C TRP A 55 8.91 1.47 -7.87
N VAL A 56 9.17 1.72 -9.17
CA VAL A 56 8.18 1.51 -10.24
C VAL A 56 7.86 0.02 -10.37
N ILE A 57 8.90 -0.82 -10.40
CA ILE A 57 8.75 -2.27 -10.48
C ILE A 57 7.98 -2.80 -9.25
N GLN A 58 8.40 -2.41 -8.05
CA GLN A 58 7.76 -2.82 -6.81
C GLN A 58 6.29 -2.39 -6.74
N SER A 59 5.99 -1.17 -7.17
CA SER A 59 4.61 -0.66 -7.22
C SER A 59 3.75 -1.41 -8.23
N SER A 60 4.30 -1.75 -9.40
CA SER A 60 3.59 -2.53 -10.41
C SER A 60 3.28 -3.95 -9.92
N GLN A 61 4.24 -4.60 -9.27
CA GLN A 61 4.06 -5.91 -8.66
C GLN A 61 3.00 -5.86 -7.54
N PHE A 62 3.03 -4.83 -6.69
CA PHE A 62 2.05 -4.62 -5.63
C PHE A 62 0.62 -4.50 -6.18
N ILE A 63 0.41 -3.63 -7.19
CA ILE A 63 -0.89 -3.43 -7.81
C ILE A 63 -1.37 -4.73 -8.47
N PHE A 64 -0.50 -5.41 -9.23
CA PHE A 64 -0.82 -6.69 -9.84
C PHE A 64 -1.26 -7.73 -8.78
N LEU A 65 -0.49 -7.90 -7.72
CA LEU A 65 -0.80 -8.85 -6.65
C LEU A 65 -2.12 -8.53 -5.97
N ASN A 66 -2.36 -7.27 -5.62
CA ASN A 66 -3.61 -6.86 -4.99
C ASN A 66 -4.83 -7.08 -5.89
N ARG A 67 -4.70 -6.87 -7.20
CA ARG A 67 -5.77 -7.06 -8.17
C ARG A 67 -6.03 -8.52 -8.55
N THR A 68 -5.09 -9.42 -8.29
CA THR A 68 -5.18 -10.83 -8.69
C THR A 68 -5.17 -11.81 -7.51
N CYS A 69 -4.96 -11.33 -6.29
CA CYS A 69 -5.05 -12.13 -5.07
C CYS A 69 -6.50 -12.34 -4.61
N PHE A 70 -6.70 -13.27 -3.68
CA PHE A 70 -7.99 -13.57 -3.09
C PHE A 70 -8.60 -12.33 -2.42
N ASN A 71 -9.80 -11.94 -2.85
CA ASN A 71 -10.61 -10.80 -2.36
C ASN A 71 -9.89 -9.44 -2.39
N GLY A 72 -8.83 -9.27 -3.17
CA GLY A 72 -8.07 -8.00 -3.23
C GLY A 72 -7.46 -7.60 -1.88
N LEU A 73 -7.22 -8.55 -1.00
CA LEU A 73 -6.71 -8.29 0.35
C LEU A 73 -5.23 -7.92 0.34
N TYR A 74 -4.84 -7.06 1.27
CA TYR A 74 -3.44 -6.90 1.64
C TYR A 74 -3.21 -7.54 3.01
N ARG A 75 -2.29 -8.49 3.08
CA ARG A 75 -1.92 -9.15 4.33
C ARG A 75 -0.47 -9.60 4.25
N VAL A 76 0.24 -9.46 5.36
CA VAL A 76 1.61 -9.94 5.51
C VAL A 76 1.69 -11.00 6.62
N ASN A 77 2.71 -11.85 6.55
CA ASN A 77 3.07 -12.78 7.62
C ASN A 77 3.96 -12.07 8.67
N SER A 78 4.37 -12.79 9.72
CA SER A 78 5.25 -12.27 10.79
C SER A 78 6.63 -11.78 10.28
N ALA A 79 7.09 -12.26 9.11
CA ALA A 79 8.27 -11.75 8.44
C ALA A 79 8.02 -10.49 7.61
N GLY A 80 6.77 -9.97 7.60
CA GLY A 80 6.34 -8.84 6.80
C GLY A 80 6.16 -9.17 5.31
N GLU A 81 6.08 -10.43 4.89
CA GLU A 81 5.94 -10.83 3.49
C GLU A 81 4.47 -10.92 3.09
N PHE A 82 4.14 -10.40 1.91
CA PHE A 82 2.82 -10.57 1.32
C PHE A 82 2.47 -12.05 1.17
N ASN A 83 1.36 -12.50 1.78
CA ASN A 83 1.03 -13.91 1.89
C ASN A 83 -0.38 -14.29 1.42
N VAL A 84 -1.12 -13.35 0.80
CA VAL A 84 -2.45 -13.66 0.27
C VAL A 84 -2.36 -14.63 -0.90
N PRO A 85 -3.26 -15.64 -0.99
CA PRO A 85 -3.26 -16.60 -2.09
C PRO A 85 -3.82 -16.02 -3.39
N PHE A 86 -3.62 -16.74 -4.49
CA PHE A 86 -4.18 -16.44 -5.80
C PHE A 86 -5.72 -16.40 -5.79
N GLY A 87 -6.33 -15.41 -6.45
CA GLY A 87 -7.76 -15.13 -6.44
C GLY A 87 -8.59 -15.80 -7.56
N SER A 88 -7.97 -16.44 -8.54
CA SER A 88 -8.63 -17.16 -9.64
C SER A 88 -9.68 -16.34 -10.43
N TYR A 89 -9.44 -15.04 -10.64
CA TYR A 89 -10.34 -14.18 -11.42
C TYR A 89 -10.23 -14.46 -12.92
N LYS A 90 -11.36 -14.58 -13.62
CA LYS A 90 -11.40 -14.82 -15.08
C LYS A 90 -10.86 -13.64 -15.88
N ASN A 91 -11.33 -12.42 -15.58
CA ASN A 91 -10.94 -11.18 -16.28
C ASN A 91 -10.65 -10.06 -15.26
N PRO A 92 -9.56 -10.12 -14.53
CA PRO A 92 -9.24 -9.06 -13.58
C PRO A 92 -8.83 -7.79 -14.33
N LYS A 93 -9.40 -6.62 -13.95
CA LYS A 93 -8.87 -5.32 -14.34
C LYS A 93 -7.66 -5.04 -13.45
N ILE A 94 -6.46 -5.26 -13.98
CA ILE A 94 -5.23 -5.16 -13.19
C ILE A 94 -4.94 -3.72 -12.79
N PHE A 95 -5.18 -2.76 -13.71
CA PHE A 95 -5.01 -1.35 -13.39
C PHE A 95 -6.04 -0.48 -14.10
N ASP A 96 -6.15 0.75 -13.65
CA ASP A 96 -6.94 1.81 -14.26
C ASP A 96 -6.01 2.97 -14.57
N GLN A 97 -5.69 3.13 -15.85
CA GLN A 97 -4.75 4.16 -16.29
C GLN A 97 -5.26 5.56 -15.92
N GLU A 98 -6.52 5.86 -16.23
CA GLU A 98 -7.12 7.17 -15.97
C GLU A 98 -7.06 7.54 -14.47
N ASN A 99 -7.36 6.57 -13.60
CA ASN A 99 -7.25 6.79 -12.15
C ASN A 99 -5.81 7.00 -11.68
N ILE A 100 -4.83 6.32 -12.29
CA ILE A 100 -3.41 6.53 -11.95
C ILE A 100 -2.97 7.93 -12.38
N GLU A 101 -3.34 8.36 -13.58
CA GLU A 101 -3.01 9.70 -14.10
C GLU A 101 -3.66 10.80 -13.25
N ARG A 102 -4.96 10.69 -12.97
CA ARG A 102 -5.66 11.63 -12.08
C ARG A 102 -5.08 11.66 -10.67
N ALA A 103 -4.74 10.50 -10.11
CA ALA A 103 -4.09 10.44 -8.81
C ALA A 103 -2.70 11.10 -8.83
N SER A 104 -1.96 10.98 -9.94
CA SER A 104 -0.68 11.66 -10.10
C SER A 104 -0.83 13.18 -10.08
N GLU A 105 -1.83 13.71 -10.80
CA GLU A 105 -2.14 15.13 -10.84
C GLU A 105 -2.56 15.66 -9.45
N LEU A 106 -3.46 14.96 -8.77
CA LEU A 106 -3.93 15.34 -7.43
C LEU A 106 -2.84 15.30 -6.36
N LEU A 107 -1.83 14.47 -6.56
CA LEU A 107 -0.71 14.32 -5.61
C LEU A 107 0.46 15.25 -5.93
N GLU A 108 0.42 16.04 -7.00
CA GLU A 108 1.56 16.85 -7.45
C GLU A 108 2.08 17.79 -6.35
N ASP A 109 1.17 18.49 -5.68
CA ASP A 109 1.48 19.43 -4.59
C ASP A 109 1.35 18.80 -3.18
N THR A 110 1.21 17.47 -3.10
CA THR A 110 1.01 16.77 -1.83
C THR A 110 2.34 16.35 -1.22
N ILE A 111 2.55 16.66 0.05
CA ILE A 111 3.68 16.14 0.82
C ILE A 111 3.30 14.76 1.36
N ILE A 112 3.99 13.72 0.91
CA ILE A 112 3.77 12.34 1.35
C ILE A 112 4.92 11.94 2.27
N ILE A 113 4.60 11.63 3.53
CA ILE A 113 5.56 11.26 4.57
C ILE A 113 5.26 9.83 5.02
N CYS A 114 6.30 9.02 5.18
CA CYS A 114 6.23 7.72 5.84
C CYS A 114 6.90 7.84 7.20
N GLY A 115 6.12 7.76 8.28
CA GLY A 115 6.63 7.95 9.63
C GLY A 115 5.54 7.74 10.67
N ASP A 116 5.88 8.07 11.90
CA ASP A 116 4.95 8.08 13.01
C ASP A 116 3.90 9.20 12.86
N PHE A 117 2.68 8.99 13.34
CA PHE A 117 1.61 9.97 13.21
C PHE A 117 1.92 11.31 13.92
N SER A 118 2.78 11.32 14.94
CA SER A 118 3.21 12.55 15.61
C SER A 118 4.01 13.50 14.72
N THR A 119 4.56 13.01 13.61
CA THR A 119 5.26 13.83 12.61
C THR A 119 4.34 14.90 12.01
N CYS A 120 3.00 14.71 12.06
CA CYS A 120 2.06 15.73 11.59
C CYS A 120 2.20 17.06 12.32
N LEU A 121 2.70 17.08 13.58
CA LEU A 121 2.89 18.30 14.36
C LEU A 121 3.86 19.29 13.71
N ASP A 122 4.84 18.80 12.94
CA ASP A 122 5.80 19.63 12.22
C ASP A 122 5.16 20.42 11.06
N TYR A 123 3.94 20.03 10.67
CA TYR A 123 3.19 20.59 9.54
C TYR A 123 1.85 21.21 9.97
N THR A 124 1.64 21.40 11.28
CA THR A 124 0.36 21.87 11.82
C THR A 124 0.47 23.30 12.32
N ASP A 125 -0.51 24.12 11.93
CA ASP A 125 -0.72 25.48 12.41
C ASP A 125 -2.19 25.71 12.79
N ASP A 126 -2.57 26.94 13.16
CA ASP A 126 -3.92 27.36 13.56
C ASP A 126 -4.97 27.27 12.42
N LYS A 127 -4.55 26.96 11.18
CA LYS A 127 -5.42 26.83 10.00
C LYS A 127 -5.47 25.40 9.46
N THR A 128 -4.75 24.47 10.10
CA THR A 128 -4.61 23.10 9.64
C THR A 128 -5.79 22.25 10.09
N PHE A 129 -6.43 21.56 9.15
CA PHE A 129 -7.37 20.49 9.45
C PHE A 129 -6.65 19.14 9.48
N LEU A 130 -6.78 18.41 10.58
CA LEU A 130 -6.20 17.08 10.76
C LEU A 130 -7.28 16.00 10.66
N TYR A 131 -7.01 14.97 9.87
CA TYR A 131 -7.84 13.78 9.77
C TYR A 131 -7.00 12.55 10.15
N PHE A 132 -7.38 11.84 11.21
CA PHE A 132 -6.75 10.61 11.65
C PHE A 132 -7.64 9.41 11.33
N ASP A 133 -7.08 8.39 10.67
CA ASP A 133 -7.74 7.11 10.36
C ASP A 133 -6.87 5.95 10.85
N PRO A 134 -6.76 5.77 12.18
CA PRO A 134 -5.95 4.71 12.76
C PRO A 134 -6.60 3.34 12.54
N PRO A 135 -5.83 2.25 12.65
CA PRO A 135 -6.39 0.91 12.67
C PRO A 135 -7.43 0.76 13.78
N TYR A 136 -8.57 0.15 13.45
CA TYR A 136 -9.66 -0.04 14.42
C TYR A 136 -9.28 -1.08 15.47
N ARG A 137 -9.68 -0.82 16.73
CA ARG A 137 -9.55 -1.79 17.80
C ARG A 137 -10.39 -3.03 17.49
N PRO A 138 -9.82 -4.26 17.56
CA PRO A 138 -10.60 -5.48 17.39
C PRO A 138 -11.71 -5.59 18.43
N ILE A 139 -12.95 -5.82 18.00
CA ILE A 139 -14.12 -5.98 18.88
C ILE A 139 -14.08 -7.31 19.63
N SER A 140 -13.32 -8.31 19.13
CA SER A 140 -13.18 -9.62 19.76
C SER A 140 -11.75 -10.15 19.61
N GLY A 141 -11.27 -10.95 20.58
CA GLY A 141 -9.92 -11.53 20.58
C GLY A 141 -9.62 -12.50 19.42
N THR A 142 -10.62 -12.81 18.58
CA THR A 142 -10.49 -13.64 17.37
C THR A 142 -10.43 -12.85 16.07
N SER A 143 -10.69 -11.55 16.08
CA SER A 143 -10.64 -10.67 14.92
C SER A 143 -9.26 -9.99 14.80
N SER A 144 -8.22 -10.76 14.49
CA SER A 144 -6.87 -10.22 14.25
C SER A 144 -6.74 -9.56 12.86
N PHE A 145 -7.62 -8.61 12.53
CA PHE A 145 -7.55 -7.82 11.29
C PHE A 145 -6.50 -6.69 11.33
N THR A 146 -5.71 -6.59 12.38
CA THR A 146 -4.74 -5.51 12.60
C THR A 146 -3.36 -5.77 12.00
N SER A 147 -3.14 -6.89 11.30
CA SER A 147 -1.84 -7.25 10.71
C SER A 147 -1.51 -6.51 9.41
N TYR A 148 -1.79 -5.19 9.33
CA TYR A 148 -1.35 -4.35 8.21
C TYR A 148 0.12 -3.95 8.33
N THR A 149 0.65 -3.90 9.56
CA THR A 149 2.03 -3.55 9.87
C THR A 149 2.67 -4.63 10.75
N LYS A 150 3.98 -4.59 10.89
CA LYS A 150 4.74 -5.49 11.76
C LYS A 150 4.51 -5.18 13.24
N GLU A 151 4.19 -3.93 13.53
CA GLU A 151 3.88 -3.44 14.87
C GLU A 151 2.37 -3.24 14.97
N ASP A 152 1.76 -3.75 16.03
CA ASP A 152 0.32 -3.63 16.27
C ASP A 152 0.01 -2.20 16.77
N PHE A 153 -1.08 -1.62 16.28
CA PHE A 153 -1.63 -0.37 16.82
C PHE A 153 -2.52 -0.75 18.03
N ASP A 154 -1.88 -0.89 19.17
CA ASP A 154 -2.49 -1.38 20.42
C ASP A 154 -3.20 -0.27 21.24
N ASP A 155 -3.62 -0.60 22.45
CA ASP A 155 -4.30 0.35 23.34
C ASP A 155 -3.40 1.52 23.76
N ASP A 156 -2.10 1.29 23.92
CA ASP A 156 -1.15 2.35 24.27
C ASP A 156 -0.99 3.33 23.11
N GLU A 157 -0.94 2.83 21.86
CA GLU A 157 -0.93 3.66 20.64
C GLU A 157 -2.25 4.44 20.47
N GLN A 158 -3.39 3.86 20.80
CA GLN A 158 -4.67 4.57 20.81
C GLN A 158 -4.69 5.71 21.83
N ILE A 159 -4.15 5.48 23.03
CA ILE A 159 -4.02 6.50 24.08
C ILE A 159 -3.05 7.61 23.64
N ARG A 160 -1.93 7.23 23.01
CA ARG A 160 -0.94 8.17 22.49
C ARG A 160 -1.55 9.08 21.41
N LEU A 161 -2.31 8.51 20.48
CA LEU A 161 -3.02 9.28 19.46
C LEU A 161 -4.08 10.22 20.09
N ALA A 162 -4.86 9.74 21.07
CA ALA A 162 -5.85 10.56 21.75
C ALA A 162 -5.22 11.76 22.50
N ASN A 163 -4.05 11.56 23.10
CA ASN A 163 -3.32 12.63 23.76
C ASN A 163 -2.79 13.66 22.73
N LEU A 164 -2.27 13.21 21.60
CA LEU A 164 -1.85 14.08 20.50
C LEU A 164 -3.03 14.90 19.96
N CYS A 165 -4.20 14.30 19.73
CA CYS A 165 -5.40 15.02 19.29
C CYS A 165 -5.79 16.13 20.28
N ARG A 166 -5.68 15.85 21.59
CA ARG A 166 -5.96 16.84 22.63
C ARG A 166 -4.95 18.00 22.60
N GLU A 167 -3.67 17.67 22.52
CA GLU A 167 -2.59 18.67 22.43
C GLU A 167 -2.78 19.61 21.23
N VAL A 168 -3.12 19.06 20.07
CA VAL A 168 -3.35 19.86 18.84
C VAL A 168 -4.59 20.74 19.01
N SER A 169 -5.67 20.20 19.57
CA SER A 169 -6.91 20.95 19.79
C SER A 169 -6.76 22.11 20.80
N GLU A 170 -5.80 22.01 21.71
CA GLU A 170 -5.51 23.10 22.68
C GLU A 170 -4.64 24.23 22.08
N LYS A 171 -3.96 23.94 20.96
CA LYS A 171 -3.08 24.91 20.27
C LYS A 171 -3.80 25.70 19.17
N GLY A 172 -4.95 25.28 18.73
CA GLY A 172 -5.71 25.91 17.63
C GLY A 172 -7.17 25.61 17.66
#